data_88c6dd8a365e15e0c876e93871ba1aa6
#
_entry.id   88c6dd8a365e15e0c876e93871ba1aa6
#
_cell.length_a   1.000
_cell.length_b   1.000
_cell.length_c   1.000
_cell.angle_alpha   90.00
_cell.angle_beta   90.00
_cell.angle_gamma   90.00
#
_symmetry.space_group_name_H-M   'P 1'
#
loop_
_entity.id
_entity.type
_entity.pdbx_description
1 polymer ?
#
loop_
_entity_poly.entity_id
_entity_poly.type
_entity_poly.pdbx_seq_one_letter_code
_entity_poly.pdbx_strand_id
1 'polypeptide(L)'
;MEIERKFLIKKGLLPAELESYPFHEIEQGYLCTNPVVRIRRQDDEYYLTYKSKGLLSREEYNLPLTQEAYEHLRPKADGIVISKTRYLIPEKDGLTIELDIFHKDYDGLFLAEVEFCSEEQANAYVPPAWFGEDVTYSSEYHNSTLSKGKS
;
A
#
# COMPACT_ATOMS: atom_id res chain seq x y z
N MET A 1 5.36 -14.97 -1.10
CA MET A 1 4.02 -14.68 -1.66
C MET A 1 3.31 -13.64 -0.81
N GLU A 2 2.59 -12.72 -1.42
CA GLU A 2 1.83 -11.70 -0.72
C GLU A 2 0.34 -12.05 -0.72
N ILE A 3 -0.29 -12.05 0.47
CA ILE A 3 -1.73 -12.30 0.65
C ILE A 3 -2.25 -11.17 1.51
N GLU A 4 -3.06 -10.28 0.94
CA GLU A 4 -3.55 -9.11 1.69
C GLU A 4 -5.01 -8.78 1.38
N ARG A 5 -5.65 -8.08 2.32
CA ARG A 5 -6.97 -7.47 2.10
C ARG A 5 -6.84 -5.97 2.30
N LYS A 6 -7.68 -5.23 1.61
CA LYS A 6 -7.64 -3.76 1.57
C LYS A 6 -9.04 -3.21 1.87
N PHE A 7 -9.08 -2.15 2.67
CA PHE A 7 -10.33 -1.54 3.13
C PHE A 7 -10.26 -0.02 3.02
N LEU A 8 -11.37 0.57 2.62
CA LEU A 8 -11.56 2.01 2.82
C LEU A 8 -11.79 2.26 4.31
N ILE A 9 -11.50 3.46 4.77
CA ILE A 9 -11.75 3.85 6.17
C ILE A 9 -13.04 4.65 6.21
N LYS A 10 -13.87 4.38 7.21
CA LYS A 10 -15.10 5.16 7.42
C LYS A 10 -14.72 6.59 7.76
N LYS A 11 -15.38 7.53 7.10
CA LYS A 11 -15.11 8.95 7.28
C LYS A 11 -15.21 9.34 8.75
N GLY A 12 -14.17 10.01 9.26
CA GLY A 12 -14.12 10.49 10.63
C GLY A 12 -13.82 9.44 11.69
N LEU A 13 -13.53 8.20 11.29
CA LEU A 13 -13.29 7.10 12.22
C LEU A 13 -11.84 6.64 12.32
N LEU A 14 -10.88 7.52 12.02
CA LEU A 14 -9.46 7.18 12.23
C LEU A 14 -9.19 6.92 13.71
N PRO A 15 -8.24 6.02 14.05
CA PRO A 15 -7.87 5.79 15.45
C PRO A 15 -7.45 7.08 16.16
N ALA A 16 -7.91 7.25 17.40
CA ALA A 16 -7.70 8.49 18.15
C ALA A 16 -6.23 8.76 18.48
N GLU A 17 -5.43 7.71 18.65
CA GLU A 17 -4.04 7.82 19.06
C GLU A 17 -3.08 7.47 17.90
N LEU A 18 -3.43 7.89 16.69
CA LEU A 18 -2.67 7.57 15.50
C LEU A 18 -1.19 7.94 15.63
N GLU A 19 -0.89 9.09 16.22
CA GLU A 19 0.47 9.59 16.39
C GLU A 19 1.33 8.73 17.30
N SER A 20 0.73 7.84 18.10
CA SER A 20 1.47 6.92 18.98
C SER A 20 2.05 5.72 18.24
N TYR A 21 1.64 5.48 16.99
CA TYR A 21 2.09 4.33 16.23
C TYR A 21 3.30 4.65 15.36
N PRO A 22 4.17 3.66 15.09
CA PRO A 22 5.25 3.84 14.12
C PRO A 22 4.69 4.17 12.75
N PHE A 23 5.45 4.92 11.96
CA PHE A 23 5.03 5.25 10.60
C PHE A 23 6.22 5.33 9.65
N HIS A 24 5.92 5.23 8.36
CA HIS A 24 6.88 5.41 7.28
C HIS A 24 6.37 6.44 6.29
N GLU A 25 7.27 7.28 5.81
CA GLU A 25 6.99 8.18 4.70
C GLU A 25 7.34 7.45 3.41
N ILE A 26 6.37 7.31 2.51
CA ILE A 26 6.52 6.52 1.28
C ILE A 26 6.27 7.39 0.05
N GLU A 27 7.17 7.25 -0.92
CA GLU A 27 6.99 7.79 -2.27
C GLU A 27 7.21 6.65 -3.24
N GLN A 28 6.32 6.49 -4.22
CA GLN A 28 6.43 5.37 -5.14
C GLN A 28 5.92 5.70 -6.53
N GLY A 29 6.56 5.08 -7.52
CA GLY A 29 6.16 5.19 -8.91
C GLY A 29 6.19 3.84 -9.59
N TYR A 30 5.39 3.67 -10.64
CA TYR A 30 5.28 2.42 -11.38
C TYR A 30 5.97 2.53 -12.72
N LEU A 31 6.91 1.62 -13.00
CA LEU A 31 7.56 1.50 -14.30
C LEU A 31 6.72 0.62 -15.24
N CYS A 32 5.93 -0.27 -14.66
CA CYS A 32 5.03 -1.17 -15.37
C CYS A 32 3.97 -1.62 -14.38
N THR A 33 2.74 -1.83 -14.83
CA THR A 33 1.64 -2.25 -13.95
C THR A 33 1.16 -3.68 -14.19
N ASN A 34 1.65 -4.35 -15.25
CA ASN A 34 1.22 -5.71 -15.57
C ASN A 34 2.36 -6.47 -16.28
N PRO A 35 3.21 -7.18 -15.54
CA PRO A 35 3.26 -7.30 -14.09
C PRO A 35 3.62 -5.98 -13.43
N VAL A 36 3.44 -5.91 -12.13
CA VAL A 36 3.84 -4.70 -11.39
C VAL A 36 5.36 -4.64 -11.30
N VAL A 37 5.92 -3.53 -11.73
CA VAL A 37 7.32 -3.15 -11.46
C VAL A 37 7.28 -1.76 -10.88
N ARG A 38 7.61 -1.65 -9.60
CA ARG A 38 7.47 -0.40 -8.84
C ARG A 38 8.80 -0.02 -8.20
N ILE A 39 9.08 1.27 -8.17
CA ILE A 39 10.18 1.80 -7.35
C ILE A 39 9.56 2.53 -6.16
N ARG A 40 10.22 2.44 -5.00
CA ARG A 40 9.73 3.05 -3.76
C ARG A 40 10.89 3.62 -2.96
N ARG A 41 10.68 4.83 -2.44
CA ARG A 41 11.44 5.35 -1.32
C ARG A 41 10.59 5.18 -0.08
N GLN A 42 11.16 4.55 0.95
CA GLN A 42 10.52 4.42 2.25
C GLN A 42 11.50 4.94 3.29
N ASP A 43 11.20 6.13 3.84
CA ASP A 43 12.13 6.88 4.69
C ASP A 43 13.46 7.09 3.94
N ASP A 44 14.55 6.45 4.40
CA ASP A 44 15.87 6.56 3.76
C ASP A 44 16.26 5.32 2.93
N GLU A 45 15.32 4.42 2.71
CA GLU A 45 15.56 3.19 1.96
C GLU A 45 14.89 3.24 0.59
N TYR A 46 15.46 2.51 -0.38
CA TYR A 46 15.00 2.53 -1.77
C TYR A 46 14.91 1.10 -2.28
N TYR A 47 13.79 0.80 -2.96
CA TYR A 47 13.49 -0.56 -3.43
C TYR A 47 12.90 -0.55 -4.82
N LEU A 48 13.16 -1.66 -5.54
CA LEU A 48 12.39 -2.03 -6.72
C LEU A 48 11.58 -3.27 -6.34
N THR A 49 10.29 -3.26 -6.65
CA THR A 49 9.38 -4.34 -6.31
C THR A 49 8.75 -4.90 -7.59
N TYR A 50 8.76 -6.23 -7.71
CA TYR A 50 8.02 -6.96 -8.73
C TYR A 50 6.86 -7.67 -8.05
N LYS A 51 5.66 -7.58 -8.65
CA LYS A 51 4.49 -8.35 -8.19
C LYS A 51 3.82 -9.01 -9.38
N SER A 52 3.52 -10.30 -9.25
CA SER A 52 2.80 -11.04 -10.27
C SER A 52 1.33 -10.65 -10.29
N LYS A 53 0.58 -11.16 -11.26
CA LYS A 53 -0.87 -10.96 -11.33
C LYS A 53 -1.57 -11.61 -10.15
N GLY A 54 -2.73 -11.11 -9.78
CA GLY A 54 -3.55 -11.63 -8.70
C GLY A 54 -4.13 -10.48 -7.87
N LEU A 55 -5.23 -10.75 -7.16
CA LEU A 55 -5.89 -9.74 -6.35
C LEU A 55 -5.71 -10.00 -4.86
N LEU A 56 -5.88 -11.25 -4.42
CA LEU A 56 -5.67 -11.64 -3.02
C LEU A 56 -4.25 -12.15 -2.78
N SER A 57 -3.77 -13.06 -3.63
CA SER A 57 -2.46 -13.69 -3.51
C SER A 57 -1.62 -13.45 -4.75
N ARG A 58 -0.33 -13.08 -4.56
CA ARG A 58 0.60 -12.90 -5.67
C ARG A 58 2.05 -13.00 -5.21
N GLU A 59 2.92 -13.33 -6.14
CA GLU A 59 4.37 -13.32 -5.88
C GLU A 59 4.85 -11.90 -5.71
N GLU A 60 5.75 -11.68 -4.76
CA GLU A 60 6.35 -10.38 -4.50
C GLU A 60 7.84 -10.53 -4.29
N TYR A 61 8.63 -9.71 -4.98
CA TYR A 61 10.08 -9.65 -4.81
C TYR A 61 10.50 -8.20 -4.63
N ASN A 62 11.21 -7.92 -3.55
CA ASN A 62 11.73 -6.59 -3.24
C ASN A 62 13.25 -6.62 -3.36
N LEU A 63 13.79 -5.75 -4.20
CA LEU A 63 15.22 -5.64 -4.45
C LEU A 63 15.71 -4.26 -4.02
N PRO A 64 16.82 -4.17 -3.29
CA PRO A 64 17.33 -2.86 -2.87
C PRO A 64 17.83 -2.04 -4.05
N LEU A 65 17.61 -0.74 -3.98
CA LEU A 65 18.17 0.23 -4.93
C LEU A 65 19.05 1.20 -4.16
N THR A 66 20.01 1.79 -4.88
CA THR A 66 20.72 2.94 -4.36
C THR A 66 19.86 4.19 -4.54
N GLN A 67 20.14 5.25 -3.79
CA GLN A 67 19.46 6.53 -3.97
C GLN A 67 19.62 7.03 -5.41
N GLU A 68 20.82 6.90 -5.96
CA GLU A 68 21.11 7.34 -7.34
C GLU A 68 20.27 6.58 -8.35
N ALA A 69 20.12 5.24 -8.18
CA ALA A 69 19.30 4.43 -9.07
C ALA A 69 17.83 4.85 -8.97
N TYR A 70 17.35 5.08 -7.77
CA TYR A 70 15.97 5.52 -7.55
C TYR A 70 15.71 6.87 -8.26
N GLU A 71 16.58 7.83 -8.07
CA GLU A 71 16.45 9.15 -8.67
C GLU A 71 16.54 9.10 -10.20
N HIS A 72 17.33 8.17 -10.73
CA HIS A 72 17.44 7.94 -12.17
C HIS A 72 16.14 7.35 -12.74
N LEU A 73 15.52 6.41 -12.02
CA LEU A 73 14.31 5.73 -12.47
C LEU A 73 13.04 6.54 -12.24
N ARG A 74 13.02 7.38 -11.21
CA ARG A 74 11.82 8.14 -10.83
C ARG A 74 11.17 8.91 -11.98
N PRO A 75 11.91 9.67 -12.80
CA PRO A 75 11.29 10.38 -13.93
C PRO A 75 10.74 9.46 -15.03
N LYS A 76 11.11 8.18 -15.00
CA LYS A 76 10.66 7.20 -16.00
C LYS A 76 9.37 6.50 -15.56
N ALA A 77 8.86 6.80 -14.36
CA ALA A 77 7.62 6.22 -13.87
C ALA A 77 6.44 6.67 -14.74
N ASP A 78 5.55 5.73 -14.99
CA ASP A 78 4.30 6.02 -15.70
C ASP A 78 3.32 6.71 -14.76
N GLY A 79 2.54 7.67 -15.28
CA GLY A 79 1.53 8.36 -14.49
C GLY A 79 2.12 9.23 -13.40
N ILE A 80 1.52 9.18 -12.22
CA ILE A 80 1.93 10.03 -11.10
C ILE A 80 2.75 9.25 -10.07
N VAL A 81 3.62 9.98 -9.38
CA VAL A 81 4.34 9.44 -8.22
C VAL A 81 3.44 9.62 -7.01
N ILE A 82 3.14 8.51 -6.33
CA ILE A 82 2.24 8.50 -5.17
C ILE A 82 3.04 8.80 -3.91
N SER A 83 2.49 9.67 -3.06
CA SER A 83 3.08 10.02 -1.78
C SER A 83 2.08 9.69 -0.68
N LYS A 84 2.52 9.01 0.39
CA LYS A 84 1.65 8.62 1.50
C LYS A 84 2.45 8.41 2.78
N THR A 85 1.75 8.51 3.93
CA THR A 85 2.27 8.13 5.23
C THR A 85 1.60 6.82 5.62
N ARG A 86 2.40 5.81 5.96
CA ARG A 86 1.90 4.50 6.38
C ARG A 86 2.11 4.31 7.87
N TYR A 87 1.02 4.18 8.62
CA TYR A 87 1.07 3.87 10.04
C TYR A 87 0.97 2.36 10.24
N LEU A 88 1.77 1.84 11.18
CA LEU A 88 1.79 0.42 11.51
C LEU A 88 1.05 0.23 12.82
N ILE A 89 -0.15 -0.34 12.75
CA ILE A 89 -1.04 -0.50 13.90
C ILE A 89 -1.13 -1.98 14.26
N PRO A 90 -0.75 -2.37 15.50
CA PRO A 90 -0.86 -3.78 15.92
C PRO A 90 -2.31 -4.26 15.85
N GLU A 91 -2.49 -5.46 15.36
CA GLU A 91 -3.78 -6.14 15.30
C GLU A 91 -3.65 -7.52 15.97
N LYS A 92 -4.77 -8.16 16.25
CA LYS A 92 -4.82 -9.50 16.86
C LYS A 92 -4.06 -10.51 16.00
N ASP A 93 -3.70 -11.65 16.62
CA ASP A 93 -3.04 -12.78 15.95
C ASP A 93 -1.69 -12.42 15.31
N GLY A 94 -1.00 -11.42 15.85
CA GLY A 94 0.30 -11.00 15.34
C GLY A 94 0.23 -10.25 14.03
N LEU A 95 -0.96 -9.87 13.58
CA LEU A 95 -1.14 -9.11 12.36
C LEU A 95 -0.84 -7.63 12.57
N THR A 96 -0.56 -6.93 11.50
CA THR A 96 -0.36 -5.48 11.51
C THR A 96 -1.27 -4.84 10.48
N ILE A 97 -1.98 -3.79 10.90
CA ILE A 97 -2.74 -2.96 9.99
C ILE A 97 -1.78 -1.91 9.42
N GLU A 98 -1.70 -1.82 8.11
CA GLU A 98 -0.96 -0.77 7.43
C GLU A 98 -1.96 0.28 6.97
N LEU A 99 -2.03 1.39 7.71
CA LEU A 99 -2.96 2.48 7.40
C LEU A 99 -2.24 3.53 6.56
N ASP A 100 -2.66 3.68 5.31
CA ASP A 100 -2.10 4.64 4.38
C ASP A 100 -2.94 5.91 4.32
N ILE A 101 -2.31 7.03 4.66
CA ILE A 101 -2.88 8.36 4.51
C ILE A 101 -2.18 9.00 3.33
N PHE A 102 -2.92 9.20 2.25
CA PHE A 102 -2.36 9.71 0.99
C PHE A 102 -2.22 11.22 1.00
N HIS A 103 -1.24 11.70 0.25
CA HIS A 103 -0.93 13.13 0.12
C HIS A 103 -1.00 13.54 -1.36
N LYS A 104 -0.85 14.85 -1.61
CA LYS A 104 -0.79 15.43 -2.97
C LYS A 104 -2.03 15.07 -3.78
N ASP A 105 -1.87 14.37 -4.90
CA ASP A 105 -2.99 14.09 -5.82
C ASP A 105 -4.14 13.31 -5.19
N TYR A 106 -3.86 12.54 -4.14
CA TYR A 106 -4.87 11.73 -3.45
C TYR A 106 -5.12 12.17 -2.01
N ASP A 107 -4.83 13.43 -1.71
CA ASP A 107 -5.13 13.99 -0.40
C ASP A 107 -6.60 13.74 -0.04
N GLY A 108 -6.83 13.21 1.15
CA GLY A 108 -8.16 12.82 1.63
C GLY A 108 -8.51 11.35 1.44
N LEU A 109 -7.67 10.57 0.75
CA LEU A 109 -7.86 9.12 0.62
C LEU A 109 -7.17 8.41 1.79
N PHE A 110 -7.89 7.49 2.44
CA PHE A 110 -7.39 6.67 3.53
C PHE A 110 -7.69 5.20 3.23
N LEU A 111 -6.64 4.36 3.21
CA LEU A 111 -6.77 2.93 2.95
C LEU A 111 -6.05 2.14 4.03
N ALA A 112 -6.63 1.02 4.44
CA ALA A 112 -5.97 0.09 5.34
C ALA A 112 -5.70 -1.21 4.61
N GLU A 113 -4.51 -1.78 4.82
CA GLU A 113 -4.13 -3.07 4.29
C GLU A 113 -3.74 -3.98 5.45
N VAL A 114 -4.10 -5.26 5.35
CA VAL A 114 -3.67 -6.28 6.29
C VAL A 114 -3.13 -7.45 5.49
N GLU A 115 -1.89 -7.86 5.80
CA GLU A 115 -1.24 -9.00 5.15
C GLU A 115 -1.41 -10.24 6.03
N PHE A 116 -1.65 -11.38 5.40
CA PHE A 116 -1.95 -12.64 6.07
C PHE A 116 -0.96 -13.72 5.70
N CYS A 117 -0.85 -14.74 6.57
CA CYS A 117 0.02 -15.90 6.34
C CYS A 117 -0.59 -16.90 5.36
N SER A 118 -1.91 -16.89 5.19
CA SER A 118 -2.62 -17.82 4.31
C SER A 118 -3.92 -17.20 3.81
N GLU A 119 -4.46 -17.76 2.72
CA GLU A 119 -5.77 -17.33 2.22
C GLU A 119 -6.89 -17.68 3.22
N GLU A 120 -6.74 -18.79 3.96
CA GLU A 120 -7.69 -19.17 5.00
C GLU A 120 -7.75 -18.10 6.09
N GLN A 121 -6.59 -17.63 6.56
CA GLN A 121 -6.51 -16.56 7.55
C GLN A 121 -7.14 -15.27 7.02
N ALA A 122 -6.85 -14.93 5.76
CA ALA A 122 -7.41 -13.75 5.13
C ALA A 122 -8.93 -13.79 5.08
N ASN A 123 -9.49 -14.94 4.71
CA ASN A 123 -10.94 -15.10 4.59
C ASN A 123 -11.64 -15.09 5.94
N ALA A 124 -10.96 -15.52 6.99
CA ALA A 124 -11.51 -15.58 8.35
C ALA A 124 -11.39 -14.25 9.11
N TYR A 125 -10.63 -13.30 8.60
CA TYR A 125 -10.37 -12.04 9.29
C TYR A 125 -11.62 -11.19 9.44
N VAL A 126 -11.88 -10.74 10.68
CA VAL A 126 -12.98 -9.81 10.99
C VAL A 126 -12.38 -8.42 11.19
N PRO A 127 -12.65 -7.47 10.29
CA PRO A 127 -12.06 -6.14 10.40
C PRO A 127 -12.61 -5.35 11.60
N PRO A 128 -11.82 -4.44 12.16
CA PRO A 128 -12.29 -3.58 13.25
C PRO A 128 -13.41 -2.64 12.77
N ALA A 129 -14.16 -2.12 13.74
CA ALA A 129 -15.35 -1.30 13.46
C ALA A 129 -15.07 -0.03 12.66
N TRP A 130 -13.84 0.49 12.72
CA TRP A 130 -13.49 1.73 12.01
C TRP A 130 -13.14 1.50 10.53
N PHE A 131 -13.00 0.24 10.08
CA PHE A 131 -12.86 -0.07 8.67
C PHE A 131 -14.18 0.14 7.95
N GLY A 132 -14.10 0.59 6.71
CA GLY A 132 -15.24 0.73 5.82
C GLY A 132 -15.32 -0.43 4.84
N GLU A 133 -15.63 -0.11 3.60
CA GLU A 133 -15.84 -1.10 2.54
C GLU A 133 -14.56 -1.89 2.25
N ASP A 134 -14.70 -3.22 2.11
CA ASP A 134 -13.63 -4.09 1.61
C ASP A 134 -13.47 -3.85 0.11
N VAL A 135 -12.30 -3.37 -0.28
CA VAL A 135 -11.98 -3.06 -1.67
C VAL A 135 -10.84 -3.92 -2.20
N THR A 136 -10.62 -5.09 -1.56
CA THR A 136 -9.56 -6.03 -1.95
C THR A 136 -9.60 -6.36 -3.44
N TYR A 137 -10.79 -6.59 -3.96
CA TYR A 137 -10.99 -6.98 -5.36
C TYR A 137 -11.37 -5.81 -6.27
N SER A 138 -11.36 -4.59 -5.74
CA SER A 138 -11.63 -3.40 -6.53
C SER A 138 -10.35 -2.85 -7.11
N SER A 139 -10.17 -2.95 -8.42
CA SER A 139 -8.97 -2.45 -9.09
C SER A 139 -8.77 -0.95 -8.94
N GLU A 140 -9.85 -0.21 -8.68
CA GLU A 140 -9.83 1.24 -8.52
C GLU A 140 -8.87 1.70 -7.41
N TYR A 141 -8.77 0.93 -6.33
CA TYR A 141 -7.98 1.31 -5.15
C TYR A 141 -6.61 0.61 -5.08
N HIS A 142 -6.22 -0.12 -6.10
CA HIS A 142 -4.86 -0.64 -6.17
C HIS A 142 -3.88 0.50 -6.46
N ASN A 143 -2.72 0.47 -5.80
CA ASN A 143 -1.73 1.52 -6.00
C ASN A 143 -1.31 1.67 -7.47
N SER A 144 -1.26 0.57 -8.22
CA SER A 144 -0.94 0.61 -9.65
C SER A 144 -1.99 1.37 -10.46
N THR A 145 -3.26 1.28 -10.09
CA THR A 145 -4.34 2.04 -10.72
C THR A 145 -4.29 3.50 -10.27
N LEU A 146 -4.06 3.74 -8.98
CA LEU A 146 -3.93 5.09 -8.45
C LEU A 146 -2.81 5.86 -9.14
N SER A 147 -1.71 5.18 -9.50
CA SER A 147 -0.57 5.80 -10.17
C SER A 147 -0.92 6.38 -11.54
N LYS A 148 -2.02 5.94 -12.16
CA LYS A 148 -2.48 6.45 -13.45
C LYS A 148 -3.17 7.81 -13.34
N GLY A 149 -3.42 8.26 -12.11
CA GLY A 149 -4.08 9.54 -11.86
C GLY A 149 -5.61 9.44 -11.88
N LYS A 150 -6.23 10.53 -11.47
CA LYS A 150 -7.69 10.63 -11.49
C LYS A 150 -8.15 10.89 -12.93
N SER A 151 -9.18 10.19 -13.32
CA SER A 151 -9.82 10.40 -14.62
C SER A 151 -10.85 11.52 -14.54
#